data_4052dc0c435366b084bdb461c017166b
#
_entry.id   4052dc0c435366b084bdb461c017166b
#
_cell.length_a   1.000
_cell.length_b   1.000
_cell.length_c   1.000
_cell.angle_alpha   90.00
_cell.angle_beta   90.00
_cell.angle_gamma   90.00
#
_symmetry.space_group_name_H-M   'P 1'
#
loop_
_entity.id
_entity.type
_entity.pdbx_description
1 polymer ?
#
loop_
_entity_poly.entity_id
_entity_poly.type
_entity_poly.pdbx_seq_one_letter_code
_entity_poly.pdbx_strand_id
1 'polypeptide(L)'
;MTYLTAETPKESSYLSNNKMSRFRTVEVSNPQFEANHLRFITVKTPNLKGRGDICVYLPPSVTKADIVPVVILLHGVYGSAWSWAHSSGVHLKLNELIKQGKLPPMILAMPSDGLWGDGSAFLQHNNYDFEKWIIEDVVDAIIETIDGAASTSPLFISGLSMGGFGALRIGAKYGPRFKAISGLSSITSLPQMKLFVEESLKSYVPLDVIDEDVFATFKHYRHQLPPIRFDCGTNDLLINYNRDLHQKMEKEGILHIYEEHPGGHEWPFWSEHIITSLKFFAEQL
;
A
#
# COMPACT_ATOMS: atom_id res chain seq x y z
N MET A 1 29.38 -34.40 45.17
CA MET A 1 29.28 -33.14 44.41
C MET A 1 29.29 -33.51 42.95
N THR A 2 28.12 -33.58 42.35
CA THR A 2 27.93 -33.97 40.95
C THR A 2 27.59 -32.71 40.19
N TYR A 3 28.42 -32.28 39.28
CA TYR A 3 28.19 -31.12 38.42
C TYR A 3 27.22 -31.51 37.31
N LEU A 4 26.07 -30.86 37.26
CA LEU A 4 25.14 -30.89 36.13
C LEU A 4 25.73 -30.01 35.01
N THR A 5 26.04 -30.62 33.91
CA THR A 5 26.40 -29.91 32.66
C THR A 5 25.12 -29.33 32.03
N ALA A 6 25.10 -28.01 31.89
CA ALA A 6 24.03 -27.31 31.17
C ALA A 6 24.16 -27.60 29.66
N GLU A 7 23.12 -28.19 29.10
CA GLU A 7 22.97 -28.30 27.66
C GLU A 7 22.72 -26.91 27.05
N THR A 8 23.54 -26.55 26.08
CA THR A 8 23.35 -25.37 25.24
C THR A 8 22.10 -25.53 24.39
N PRO A 9 21.26 -24.50 24.23
CA PRO A 9 20.09 -24.55 23.35
C PRO A 9 20.57 -24.80 21.90
N LYS A 10 19.97 -25.79 21.24
CA LYS A 10 20.15 -26.04 19.81
C LYS A 10 19.70 -24.83 19.03
N GLU A 11 20.63 -24.24 18.25
CA GLU A 11 20.31 -23.24 17.23
C GLU A 11 19.24 -23.79 16.29
N SER A 12 18.14 -23.03 16.23
CA SER A 12 17.02 -23.28 15.32
C SER A 12 17.49 -23.15 13.88
N SER A 13 17.50 -24.26 13.15
CA SER A 13 17.82 -24.34 11.75
C SER A 13 16.72 -23.72 10.89
N TYR A 14 16.76 -22.42 10.72
CA TYR A 14 16.03 -21.72 9.65
C TYR A 14 17.00 -21.23 8.59
N LEU A 15 17.53 -22.14 7.80
CA LEU A 15 18.30 -21.81 6.60
C LEU A 15 18.09 -22.89 5.54
N SER A 16 17.24 -22.61 4.56
CA SER A 16 17.35 -23.21 3.24
C SER A 16 16.82 -22.19 2.21
N ASN A 17 17.69 -21.44 1.67
CA ASN A 17 17.91 -20.94 0.31
C ASN A 17 18.76 -19.68 0.39
N ASN A 18 20.02 -19.80 -0.03
CA ASN A 18 21.03 -18.75 0.00
C ASN A 18 20.77 -17.65 -1.06
N LYS A 19 19.63 -16.95 -0.97
CA LYS A 19 19.51 -15.63 -1.56
C LYS A 19 19.84 -14.63 -0.46
N MET A 20 20.98 -13.94 -0.55
CA MET A 20 21.30 -12.89 0.43
C MET A 20 20.14 -11.88 0.45
N SER A 21 19.57 -11.64 1.65
CA SER A 21 18.56 -10.61 1.82
C SER A 21 19.09 -9.26 1.34
N ARG A 22 18.26 -8.50 0.66
CA ARG A 22 18.52 -7.08 0.32
C ARG A 22 18.65 -6.23 1.59
N PHE A 23 17.96 -6.63 2.65
CA PHE A 23 17.88 -5.88 3.90
C PHE A 23 18.95 -6.35 4.88
N ARG A 24 19.59 -5.40 5.56
CA ARG A 24 20.52 -5.71 6.66
C ARG A 24 19.80 -6.36 7.83
N THR A 25 18.54 -5.99 8.06
CA THR A 25 17.71 -6.49 9.17
C THR A 25 16.30 -6.69 8.65
N VAL A 26 15.76 -7.89 8.87
CA VAL A 26 14.38 -8.26 8.65
C VAL A 26 13.88 -8.92 9.93
N GLU A 27 12.83 -8.36 10.51
CA GLU A 27 12.11 -8.94 11.63
C GLU A 27 10.72 -9.33 11.16
N VAL A 28 10.28 -10.54 11.47
CA VAL A 28 8.96 -11.05 11.10
C VAL A 28 8.29 -11.57 12.36
N SER A 29 7.01 -11.25 12.54
CA SER A 29 6.23 -11.76 13.68
C SER A 29 6.20 -13.30 13.70
N ASN A 30 6.14 -13.87 14.90
CA ASN A 30 6.07 -15.32 15.05
C ASN A 30 4.63 -15.80 14.77
N PRO A 31 4.41 -16.71 13.82
CA PRO A 31 3.08 -17.23 13.47
C PRO A 31 2.27 -17.77 14.66
N GLN A 32 2.95 -18.25 15.72
CA GLN A 32 2.31 -18.72 16.95
C GLN A 32 1.52 -17.61 17.67
N PHE A 33 1.90 -16.36 17.49
CA PHE A 33 1.30 -15.20 18.17
C PHE A 33 0.53 -14.29 17.22
N GLU A 34 0.46 -14.65 15.93
CA GLU A 34 -0.32 -13.92 14.93
C GLU A 34 -1.82 -14.21 15.08
N ALA A 35 -2.65 -13.22 14.77
CA ALA A 35 -4.11 -13.34 14.80
C ALA A 35 -4.72 -12.87 13.48
N ASN A 36 -5.87 -13.47 13.11
CA ASN A 36 -6.64 -13.09 11.92
C ASN A 36 -5.84 -13.08 10.60
N HIS A 37 -4.82 -13.97 10.52
CA HIS A 37 -3.93 -14.08 9.35
C HIS A 37 -3.14 -12.80 9.05
N LEU A 38 -2.92 -11.97 10.07
CA LEU A 38 -2.07 -10.78 10.00
C LEU A 38 -0.66 -11.14 10.48
N ARG A 39 0.31 -10.76 9.67
CA ARG A 39 1.75 -10.85 9.93
C ARG A 39 2.35 -9.45 9.93
N PHE A 40 3.34 -9.22 10.78
CA PHE A 40 4.07 -7.95 10.83
C PHE A 40 5.51 -8.16 10.41
N ILE A 41 6.00 -7.26 9.56
CA ILE A 41 7.36 -7.25 9.05
C ILE A 41 7.96 -5.89 9.34
N THR A 42 9.19 -5.88 9.88
CA THR A 42 9.98 -4.66 10.02
C THR A 42 11.30 -4.85 9.27
N VAL A 43 11.61 -3.94 8.36
CA VAL A 43 12.88 -3.94 7.64
C VAL A 43 13.64 -2.63 7.88
N LYS A 44 14.98 -2.71 7.86
CA LYS A 44 15.84 -1.53 7.84
C LYS A 44 16.22 -1.20 6.40
N THR A 45 15.88 0.01 5.96
CA THR A 45 16.10 0.45 4.58
C THR A 45 16.82 1.81 4.52
N PRO A 46 17.72 2.02 3.53
CA PRO A 46 18.31 3.32 3.27
C PRO A 46 17.28 4.34 2.75
N ASN A 47 16.20 3.91 2.09
CA ASN A 47 15.17 4.81 1.55
C ASN A 47 14.47 5.59 2.67
N LEU A 48 14.21 4.94 3.83
CA LEU A 48 13.68 5.59 5.03
C LEU A 48 14.78 6.03 6.01
N LYS A 49 16.07 5.80 5.71
CA LYS A 49 17.20 6.02 6.63
C LYS A 49 17.00 5.36 8.00
N GLY A 50 16.13 4.39 8.08
CA GLY A 50 15.66 3.79 9.31
C GLY A 50 14.90 2.49 9.07
N ARG A 51 13.91 2.25 9.93
CA ARG A 51 13.01 1.10 9.86
C ARG A 51 11.69 1.49 9.23
N GLY A 52 11.10 0.55 8.48
CA GLY A 52 9.74 0.62 7.99
C GLY A 52 8.98 -0.64 8.37
N ASP A 53 7.71 -0.47 8.73
CA ASP A 53 6.81 -1.54 9.15
C ASP A 53 5.77 -1.82 8.09
N ILE A 54 5.46 -3.11 7.92
CA ILE A 54 4.44 -3.60 6.99
C ILE A 54 3.54 -4.57 7.75
N CYS A 55 2.24 -4.29 7.79
CA CYS A 55 1.23 -5.26 8.21
C CYS A 55 0.78 -6.03 6.97
N VAL A 56 0.79 -7.35 7.03
CA VAL A 56 0.47 -8.21 5.88
C VAL A 56 -0.69 -9.12 6.22
N TYR A 57 -1.71 -9.13 5.38
CA TYR A 57 -2.70 -10.20 5.40
C TYR A 57 -2.29 -11.27 4.41
N LEU A 58 -2.14 -12.50 4.91
CA LEU A 58 -1.89 -13.69 4.10
C LEU A 58 -3.13 -14.60 4.14
N PRO A 59 -3.83 -14.82 3.01
CA PRO A 59 -4.98 -15.72 2.99
C PRO A 59 -4.60 -17.12 3.46
N PRO A 60 -5.39 -17.76 4.36
CA PRO A 60 -5.06 -19.09 4.91
C PRO A 60 -5.04 -20.21 3.87
N SER A 61 -5.60 -19.98 2.69
CA SER A 61 -5.57 -20.92 1.57
C SER A 61 -4.28 -20.87 0.75
N VAL A 62 -3.43 -19.85 0.95
CA VAL A 62 -2.20 -19.66 0.17
C VAL A 62 -1.06 -20.47 0.76
N THR A 63 -0.35 -21.17 -0.10
CA THR A 63 0.83 -21.99 0.22
C THR A 63 2.07 -21.48 -0.50
N LYS A 64 3.23 -22.04 -0.16
CA LYS A 64 4.50 -21.75 -0.85
C LYS A 64 4.51 -22.06 -2.35
N ALA A 65 3.66 -22.99 -2.78
CA ALA A 65 3.59 -23.40 -4.18
C ALA A 65 2.75 -22.45 -5.04
N ASP A 66 1.96 -21.58 -4.40
CA ASP A 66 1.10 -20.63 -5.08
C ASP A 66 1.87 -19.37 -5.50
N ILE A 67 1.34 -18.69 -6.51
CA ILE A 67 1.72 -17.31 -6.87
C ILE A 67 0.43 -16.53 -6.94
N VAL A 68 0.22 -15.66 -5.95
CA VAL A 68 -1.01 -14.88 -5.84
C VAL A 68 -0.74 -13.39 -5.98
N PRO A 69 -1.76 -12.59 -6.33
CA PRO A 69 -1.65 -11.14 -6.42
C PRO A 69 -1.25 -10.51 -5.08
N VAL A 70 -0.49 -9.41 -5.15
CA VAL A 70 -0.15 -8.55 -4.02
C VAL A 70 -0.81 -7.19 -4.23
N VAL A 71 -1.60 -6.77 -3.26
CA VAL A 71 -2.26 -5.46 -3.23
C VAL A 71 -1.60 -4.62 -2.14
N ILE A 72 -0.96 -3.52 -2.53
CA ILE A 72 -0.41 -2.55 -1.60
C ILE A 72 -1.51 -1.56 -1.22
N LEU A 73 -1.78 -1.39 0.09
CA LEU A 73 -2.78 -0.47 0.61
C LEU A 73 -2.13 0.65 1.41
N LEU A 74 -2.17 1.86 0.88
CA LEU A 74 -1.58 3.05 1.48
C LEU A 74 -2.59 3.76 2.39
N HIS A 75 -2.17 4.11 3.61
CA HIS A 75 -2.99 4.82 4.60
C HIS A 75 -3.01 6.34 4.36
N GLY A 76 -3.91 7.06 5.03
CA GLY A 76 -3.97 8.52 5.04
C GLY A 76 -2.98 9.15 6.04
N VAL A 77 -3.05 10.48 6.20
CA VAL A 77 -2.31 11.21 7.23
C VAL A 77 -2.54 10.61 8.62
N TYR A 78 -1.60 10.75 9.54
CA TYR A 78 -1.61 10.17 10.90
C TYR A 78 -1.74 8.64 10.94
N GLY A 79 -1.71 7.98 9.78
CA GLY A 79 -1.84 6.53 9.68
C GLY A 79 -0.54 5.79 9.92
N SER A 80 -0.63 4.47 9.89
CA SER A 80 0.49 3.55 10.05
C SER A 80 0.16 2.21 9.39
N ALA A 81 1.08 1.27 9.43
CA ALA A 81 0.93 -0.09 8.89
C ALA A 81 -0.33 -0.83 9.37
N TRP A 82 -0.80 -0.55 10.58
CA TRP A 82 -1.98 -1.20 11.18
C TRP A 82 -3.32 -0.61 10.73
N SER A 83 -3.33 0.61 10.15
CA SER A 83 -4.55 1.41 9.96
C SER A 83 -5.61 0.70 9.12
N TRP A 84 -5.24 0.17 7.97
CA TRP A 84 -6.18 -0.58 7.13
C TRP A 84 -6.74 -1.82 7.83
N ALA A 85 -5.90 -2.60 8.49
CA ALA A 85 -6.35 -3.82 9.16
C ALA A 85 -7.29 -3.52 10.33
N HIS A 86 -6.92 -2.58 11.20
CA HIS A 86 -7.60 -2.39 12.48
C HIS A 86 -8.67 -1.29 12.49
N SER A 87 -8.70 -0.39 11.49
CA SER A 87 -9.77 0.60 11.36
C SER A 87 -10.84 0.21 10.33
N SER A 88 -10.50 -0.59 9.30
CA SER A 88 -11.49 -1.01 8.29
C SER A 88 -11.88 -2.48 8.38
N GLY A 89 -11.02 -3.34 8.95
CA GLY A 89 -11.22 -4.79 8.91
C GLY A 89 -11.17 -5.37 7.50
N VAL A 90 -10.49 -4.72 6.54
CA VAL A 90 -10.43 -5.12 5.12
C VAL A 90 -10.00 -6.58 4.95
N HIS A 91 -9.05 -7.04 5.76
CA HIS A 91 -8.55 -8.41 5.72
C HIS A 91 -9.63 -9.44 6.10
N LEU A 92 -10.51 -9.12 7.04
CA LEU A 92 -11.63 -9.98 7.44
C LEU A 92 -12.67 -10.05 6.31
N LYS A 93 -13.02 -8.90 5.72
CA LYS A 93 -13.95 -8.82 4.59
C LYS A 93 -13.41 -9.57 3.38
N LEU A 94 -12.13 -9.37 3.03
CA LEU A 94 -11.50 -10.09 1.94
C LEU A 94 -11.48 -11.60 2.19
N ASN A 95 -11.11 -12.04 3.41
CA ASN A 95 -11.10 -13.45 3.77
C ASN A 95 -12.49 -14.12 3.59
N GLU A 96 -13.55 -13.41 3.97
CA GLU A 96 -14.92 -13.89 3.79
C GLU A 96 -15.29 -14.00 2.30
N LEU A 97 -14.93 -13.02 1.48
CA LEU A 97 -15.17 -13.03 0.04
C LEU A 97 -14.39 -14.15 -0.69
N ILE A 98 -13.16 -14.43 -0.24
CA ILE A 98 -12.37 -15.56 -0.74
C ILE A 98 -13.04 -16.88 -0.38
N LYS A 99 -13.48 -17.07 0.88
CA LYS A 99 -14.20 -18.29 1.31
C LYS A 99 -15.50 -18.52 0.54
N GLN A 100 -16.18 -17.44 0.14
CA GLN A 100 -17.40 -17.49 -0.67
C GLN A 100 -17.12 -17.69 -2.17
N GLY A 101 -15.87 -17.73 -2.61
CA GLY A 101 -15.50 -17.83 -4.02
C GLY A 101 -15.82 -16.56 -4.83
N LYS A 102 -16.05 -15.42 -4.16
CA LYS A 102 -16.38 -14.13 -4.79
C LYS A 102 -15.16 -13.32 -5.21
N LEU A 103 -14.03 -13.57 -4.56
CA LEU A 103 -12.73 -12.99 -4.92
C LEU A 103 -11.66 -14.07 -4.88
N PRO A 104 -10.64 -13.98 -5.74
CA PRO A 104 -9.46 -14.84 -5.65
C PRO A 104 -8.64 -14.51 -4.41
N PRO A 105 -7.78 -15.44 -3.92
CA PRO A 105 -6.82 -15.13 -2.88
C PRO A 105 -5.88 -13.98 -3.33
N MET A 106 -5.72 -12.98 -2.45
CA MET A 106 -4.81 -11.84 -2.64
C MET A 106 -4.11 -11.54 -1.33
N ILE A 107 -2.80 -11.30 -1.37
CA ILE A 107 -2.03 -10.77 -0.23
C ILE A 107 -2.30 -9.28 -0.13
N LEU A 108 -2.61 -8.78 1.07
CA LEU A 108 -2.66 -7.33 1.31
C LEU A 108 -1.38 -6.91 2.03
N ALA A 109 -0.61 -6.02 1.41
CA ALA A 109 0.56 -5.38 2.00
C ALA A 109 0.19 -3.97 2.44
N MET A 110 0.19 -3.70 3.73
CA MET A 110 -0.21 -2.43 4.36
C MET A 110 1.03 -1.81 5.02
N PRO A 111 1.85 -1.08 4.27
CA PRO A 111 3.04 -0.44 4.82
C PRO A 111 2.70 0.81 5.62
N SER A 112 3.57 1.17 6.59
CA SER A 112 3.68 2.55 7.06
C SER A 112 4.24 3.43 5.96
N ASP A 113 4.03 4.73 6.08
CA ASP A 113 4.62 5.73 5.18
C ASP A 113 6.02 6.20 5.59
N GLY A 114 6.65 5.47 6.54
CA GLY A 114 7.92 5.85 7.16
C GLY A 114 7.76 6.71 8.41
N LEU A 115 6.53 7.04 8.82
CA LEU A 115 6.20 7.83 10.03
C LEU A 115 6.91 9.18 10.06
N TRP A 116 6.99 9.86 8.93
CA TRP A 116 7.56 11.18 8.83
C TRP A 116 6.47 12.25 9.01
N GLY A 117 6.65 13.13 10.02
CA GLY A 117 5.68 14.18 10.32
C GLY A 117 4.26 13.63 10.50
N ASP A 118 3.27 14.36 10.05
CA ASP A 118 1.86 13.95 10.00
C ASP A 118 1.56 13.01 8.81
N GLY A 119 2.47 13.00 7.82
CA GLY A 119 2.40 12.12 6.68
C GLY A 119 3.40 12.48 5.58
N SER A 120 4.08 11.48 5.04
CA SER A 120 5.15 11.66 4.03
C SER A 120 4.64 12.00 2.63
N ALA A 121 3.33 12.01 2.39
CA ALA A 121 2.70 12.07 1.07
C ALA A 121 3.19 10.96 0.10
N PHE A 122 3.94 9.98 0.59
CA PHE A 122 4.60 8.95 -0.22
C PHE A 122 5.46 9.54 -1.35
N LEU A 123 6.05 10.71 -1.12
CA LEU A 123 6.91 11.43 -2.05
C LEU A 123 8.39 11.17 -1.77
N GLN A 124 9.21 11.42 -2.77
CA GLN A 124 10.64 11.58 -2.53
C GLN A 124 10.92 13.04 -2.13
N HIS A 125 11.26 13.28 -0.87
CA HIS A 125 11.59 14.60 -0.35
C HIS A 125 12.52 14.54 0.87
N ASN A 126 13.17 15.64 1.19
CA ASN A 126 14.08 15.78 2.35
C ASN A 126 15.16 14.70 2.43
N ASN A 127 15.65 14.24 1.30
CA ASN A 127 16.58 13.11 1.17
C ASN A 127 16.05 11.77 1.71
N TYR A 128 14.74 11.61 1.88
CA TYR A 128 14.04 10.34 2.04
C TYR A 128 13.41 9.96 0.70
N ASP A 129 13.29 8.66 0.46
CA ASP A 129 12.62 8.15 -0.73
C ASP A 129 11.43 7.27 -0.30
N PHE A 130 10.35 7.93 0.14
CA PHE A 130 9.14 7.23 0.55
C PHE A 130 8.45 6.53 -0.62
N GLU A 131 8.73 6.95 -1.84
CA GLU A 131 8.24 6.31 -3.05
C GLU A 131 8.95 4.97 -3.30
N LYS A 132 10.30 4.95 -3.25
CA LYS A 132 11.07 3.70 -3.37
C LYS A 132 10.84 2.77 -2.18
N TRP A 133 10.58 3.30 -1.00
CA TRP A 133 10.13 2.48 0.11
C TRP A 133 8.93 1.62 -0.30
N ILE A 134 7.92 2.21 -0.97
CA ILE A 134 6.72 1.49 -1.40
C ILE A 134 7.00 0.54 -2.57
N ILE A 135 7.64 1.05 -3.64
CA ILE A 135 7.71 0.29 -4.90
C ILE A 135 8.86 -0.72 -4.95
N GLU A 136 9.89 -0.55 -4.14
CA GLU A 136 11.03 -1.45 -4.08
C GLU A 136 11.05 -2.23 -2.76
N ASP A 137 11.20 -1.54 -1.62
CA ASP A 137 11.48 -2.20 -0.34
C ASP A 137 10.29 -3.02 0.16
N VAL A 138 9.07 -2.47 0.10
CA VAL A 138 7.85 -3.20 0.51
C VAL A 138 7.65 -4.43 -0.37
N VAL A 139 7.79 -4.30 -1.69
CA VAL A 139 7.64 -5.42 -2.63
C VAL A 139 8.70 -6.50 -2.36
N ASP A 140 9.97 -6.11 -2.21
CA ASP A 140 11.05 -7.06 -1.94
C ASP A 140 10.89 -7.75 -0.58
N ALA A 141 10.45 -7.02 0.47
CA ALA A 141 10.17 -7.60 1.78
C ALA A 141 9.05 -8.64 1.72
N ILE A 142 7.98 -8.37 0.97
CA ILE A 142 6.87 -9.33 0.77
C ILE A 142 7.37 -10.56 0.02
N ILE A 143 8.10 -10.40 -1.08
CA ILE A 143 8.64 -11.53 -1.86
C ILE A 143 9.62 -12.38 -1.01
N GLU A 144 10.38 -11.75 -0.13
CA GLU A 144 11.37 -12.43 0.69
C GLU A 144 10.75 -13.22 1.85
N THR A 145 9.64 -12.71 2.43
CA THR A 145 9.15 -13.19 3.72
C THR A 145 7.76 -13.84 3.69
N ILE A 146 7.00 -13.68 2.61
CA ILE A 146 5.60 -14.12 2.53
C ILE A 146 5.44 -15.25 1.51
N ASP A 147 4.94 -16.38 1.97
CA ASP A 147 4.58 -17.51 1.10
C ASP A 147 3.50 -17.07 0.08
N GLY A 148 3.60 -17.55 -1.15
CA GLY A 148 2.67 -17.19 -2.22
C GLY A 148 2.98 -15.86 -2.92
N ALA A 149 4.00 -15.12 -2.48
CA ALA A 149 4.51 -13.95 -3.17
C ALA A 149 5.78 -14.26 -3.98
N ALA A 150 5.84 -13.75 -5.19
CA ALA A 150 7.00 -13.92 -6.07
C ALA A 150 7.22 -12.65 -6.92
N SER A 151 8.36 -12.53 -7.58
CA SER A 151 8.63 -11.42 -8.51
C SER A 151 7.69 -11.38 -9.71
N THR A 152 6.97 -12.47 -9.96
CA THR A 152 5.95 -12.63 -11.01
C THR A 152 4.53 -12.41 -10.49
N SER A 153 4.33 -12.19 -9.20
CA SER A 153 3.01 -11.87 -8.64
C SER A 153 2.42 -10.63 -9.30
N PRO A 154 1.15 -10.68 -9.75
CA PRO A 154 0.44 -9.48 -10.18
C PRO A 154 0.43 -8.44 -9.05
N LEU A 155 0.84 -7.20 -9.35
CA LEU A 155 0.95 -6.13 -8.37
C LEU A 155 -0.14 -5.09 -8.59
N PHE A 156 -0.80 -4.68 -7.51
CA PHE A 156 -1.81 -3.64 -7.45
C PHE A 156 -1.49 -2.65 -6.35
N ILE A 157 -1.97 -1.42 -6.48
CA ILE A 157 -1.82 -0.40 -5.44
C ILE A 157 -3.13 0.37 -5.28
N SER A 158 -3.51 0.59 -4.03
CA SER A 158 -4.64 1.42 -3.65
C SER A 158 -4.31 2.22 -2.39
N GLY A 159 -5.11 3.23 -2.09
CA GLY A 159 -4.96 4.00 -0.87
C GLY A 159 -6.09 4.99 -0.66
N LEU A 160 -6.21 5.50 0.56
CA LEU A 160 -7.19 6.51 0.94
C LEU A 160 -6.52 7.86 1.21
N SER A 161 -7.20 8.97 0.88
CA SER A 161 -6.74 10.32 1.20
C SER A 161 -5.31 10.59 0.71
N MET A 162 -4.34 10.85 1.59
CA MET A 162 -2.91 10.93 1.28
C MET A 162 -2.40 9.64 0.62
N GLY A 163 -2.85 8.47 1.07
CA GLY A 163 -2.52 7.19 0.45
C GLY A 163 -3.11 7.04 -0.95
N GLY A 164 -4.27 7.65 -1.21
CA GLY A 164 -4.85 7.75 -2.55
C GLY A 164 -3.97 8.58 -3.48
N PHE A 165 -3.46 9.71 -3.00
CA PHE A 165 -2.46 10.52 -3.71
C PHE A 165 -1.21 9.69 -4.06
N GLY A 166 -0.65 8.98 -3.08
CA GLY A 166 0.49 8.11 -3.28
C GLY A 166 0.20 7.00 -4.28
N ALA A 167 -0.94 6.29 -4.13
CA ALA A 167 -1.30 5.16 -4.97
C ALA A 167 -1.51 5.55 -6.44
N LEU A 168 -2.24 6.63 -6.71
CA LEU A 168 -2.49 7.10 -8.06
C LEU A 168 -1.21 7.60 -8.73
N ARG A 169 -0.38 8.34 -8.02
CA ARG A 169 0.86 8.92 -8.53
C ARG A 169 1.94 7.86 -8.77
N ILE A 170 2.24 7.03 -7.76
CA ILE A 170 3.20 5.93 -7.86
C ILE A 170 2.74 4.95 -8.94
N GLY A 171 1.44 4.62 -8.95
CA GLY A 171 0.87 3.74 -9.94
C GLY A 171 0.98 4.23 -11.37
N ALA A 172 0.92 5.53 -11.61
CA ALA A 172 1.16 6.13 -12.92
C ALA A 172 2.65 6.11 -13.31
N LYS A 173 3.50 6.56 -12.40
CA LYS A 173 4.95 6.69 -12.61
C LYS A 173 5.61 5.34 -12.88
N TYR A 174 5.17 4.31 -12.19
CA TYR A 174 5.65 2.93 -12.35
C TYR A 174 4.61 2.02 -13.02
N GLY A 175 3.79 2.57 -13.92
CA GLY A 175 2.67 1.91 -14.56
C GLY A 175 2.91 0.48 -15.02
N PRO A 176 4.01 0.15 -15.74
CA PRO A 176 4.28 -1.21 -16.19
C PRO A 176 4.44 -2.26 -15.09
N ARG A 177 4.63 -1.85 -13.83
CA ARG A 177 4.71 -2.75 -12.68
C ARG A 177 3.35 -3.14 -12.12
N PHE A 178 2.31 -2.36 -12.39
CA PHE A 178 0.98 -2.54 -11.83
C PHE A 178 -0.01 -3.07 -12.86
N LYS A 179 -0.86 -4.01 -12.45
CA LYS A 179 -1.99 -4.48 -13.25
C LYS A 179 -3.16 -3.51 -13.23
N ALA A 180 -3.36 -2.80 -12.11
CA ALA A 180 -4.30 -1.69 -11.97
C ALA A 180 -4.00 -0.89 -10.70
N ILE A 181 -4.56 0.32 -10.63
CA ILE A 181 -4.42 1.25 -9.50
C ILE A 181 -5.76 1.82 -9.07
N SER A 182 -5.89 2.15 -7.77
CA SER A 182 -7.12 2.73 -7.26
C SER A 182 -6.86 3.79 -6.19
N GLY A 183 -7.74 4.78 -6.09
CA GLY A 183 -7.72 5.79 -5.03
C GLY A 183 -9.09 6.01 -4.42
N LEU A 184 -9.15 6.18 -3.09
CA LEU A 184 -10.39 6.44 -2.36
C LEU A 184 -10.28 7.81 -1.66
N SER A 185 -11.25 8.71 -1.92
CA SER A 185 -11.25 10.07 -1.35
C SER A 185 -9.86 10.72 -1.45
N SER A 186 -9.26 10.68 -2.64
CA SER A 186 -7.85 10.98 -2.81
C SER A 186 -7.56 12.47 -2.69
N ILE A 187 -6.47 12.84 -2.00
CA ILE A 187 -5.76 14.07 -2.29
C ILE A 187 -5.31 13.99 -3.75
N THR A 188 -5.48 15.06 -4.52
CA THR A 188 -5.14 15.09 -5.93
C THR A 188 -3.94 16.01 -6.23
N SER A 189 -3.56 16.86 -5.27
CA SER A 189 -2.34 17.67 -5.35
C SER A 189 -1.77 17.98 -3.96
N LEU A 190 -0.46 18.10 -3.87
CA LEU A 190 0.27 18.33 -2.61
C LEU A 190 -0.24 19.52 -1.78
N PRO A 191 -0.65 20.67 -2.36
CA PRO A 191 -1.21 21.77 -1.59
C PRO A 191 -2.44 21.42 -0.75
N GLN A 192 -3.20 20.38 -1.11
CA GLN A 192 -4.36 19.91 -0.37
C GLN A 192 -3.99 19.22 0.97
N MET A 193 -2.74 18.80 1.13
CA MET A 193 -2.23 18.27 2.41
C MET A 193 -2.47 19.27 3.55
N LYS A 194 -2.46 20.59 3.26
CA LYS A 194 -2.74 21.65 4.25
C LYS A 194 -4.11 21.50 4.95
N LEU A 195 -5.05 20.78 4.36
CA LEU A 195 -6.35 20.51 4.96
C LEU A 195 -6.27 19.53 6.15
N PHE A 196 -5.15 18.82 6.28
CA PHE A 196 -5.02 17.67 7.17
C PHE A 196 -3.79 17.74 8.09
N VAL A 197 -2.68 18.34 7.67
CA VAL A 197 -1.41 18.34 8.40
C VAL A 197 -1.18 19.65 9.14
N GLU A 198 -0.52 19.56 10.30
CA GLU A 198 -0.17 20.72 11.12
C GLU A 198 1.13 21.38 10.66
N GLU A 199 2.08 20.59 10.13
CA GLU A 199 3.32 21.14 9.65
C GLU A 199 3.16 21.97 8.38
N SER A 200 4.13 22.87 8.20
CA SER A 200 4.19 23.72 7.00
C SER A 200 4.42 22.88 5.75
N LEU A 201 3.66 23.12 4.68
CA LEU A 201 3.92 22.50 3.37
C LEU A 201 5.32 22.79 2.82
N LYS A 202 6.01 23.83 3.32
CA LYS A 202 7.42 24.09 3.01
C LYS A 202 8.37 23.00 3.52
N SER A 203 7.90 22.15 4.43
CA SER A 203 8.63 20.98 4.90
C SER A 203 8.70 19.88 3.85
N TYR A 204 7.77 19.87 2.90
CA TYR A 204 7.80 18.97 1.76
C TYR A 204 8.65 19.63 0.66
N VAL A 205 9.76 19.01 0.30
CA VAL A 205 10.66 19.49 -0.75
C VAL A 205 10.79 18.39 -1.81
N PRO A 206 9.78 18.22 -2.68
CA PRO A 206 9.80 17.20 -3.74
C PRO A 206 10.97 17.44 -4.70
N LEU A 207 11.48 16.38 -5.27
CA LEU A 207 12.54 16.46 -6.29
C LEU A 207 12.00 16.90 -7.65
N ASP A 208 10.76 16.53 -7.94
CA ASP A 208 10.11 16.84 -9.21
C ASP A 208 8.73 17.47 -8.95
N VAL A 209 8.50 18.64 -9.55
CA VAL A 209 7.21 19.36 -9.49
C VAL A 209 6.05 18.52 -10.07
N ILE A 210 6.33 17.64 -11.02
CA ILE A 210 5.31 16.71 -11.59
C ILE A 210 4.72 15.83 -10.49
N ASP A 211 5.52 15.42 -9.52
CA ASP A 211 5.12 14.57 -8.42
C ASP A 211 4.18 15.27 -7.40
N GLU A 212 3.99 16.58 -7.51
CA GLU A 212 3.08 17.34 -6.64
C GLU A 212 1.60 17.25 -7.07
N ASP A 213 1.30 16.71 -8.26
CA ASP A 213 -0.05 16.71 -8.82
C ASP A 213 -0.34 15.40 -9.56
N VAL A 214 -1.46 14.75 -9.21
CA VAL A 214 -1.87 13.46 -9.80
C VAL A 214 -2.15 13.60 -11.30
N PHE A 215 -2.85 14.68 -11.71
CA PHE A 215 -3.17 14.87 -13.12
C PHE A 215 -1.91 15.16 -13.95
N ALA A 216 -0.99 15.99 -13.44
CA ALA A 216 0.30 16.23 -14.09
C ALA A 216 1.09 14.92 -14.25
N THR A 217 1.10 14.08 -13.21
CA THR A 217 1.72 12.75 -13.25
C THR A 217 1.06 11.85 -14.30
N PHE A 218 -0.27 11.77 -14.33
CA PHE A 218 -1.00 10.99 -15.35
C PHE A 218 -0.71 11.46 -16.77
N LYS A 219 -0.67 12.76 -16.97
CA LYS A 219 -0.36 13.34 -18.28
C LYS A 219 1.05 13.05 -18.73
N HIS A 220 2.03 13.16 -17.81
CA HIS A 220 3.43 12.88 -18.10
C HIS A 220 3.67 11.41 -18.45
N TYR A 221 3.08 10.49 -17.70
CA TYR A 221 3.24 9.05 -17.86
C TYR A 221 2.13 8.39 -18.71
N ARG A 222 1.41 9.17 -19.51
CA ARG A 222 0.22 8.77 -20.25
C ARG A 222 0.36 7.44 -21.01
N HIS A 223 1.52 7.17 -21.58
CA HIS A 223 1.73 6.01 -22.47
C HIS A 223 1.95 4.69 -21.71
N GLN A 224 2.02 4.75 -20.38
CA GLN A 224 2.27 3.58 -19.55
C GLN A 224 1.24 3.40 -18.42
N LEU A 225 0.15 4.17 -18.43
CA LEU A 225 -0.87 4.11 -17.39
C LEU A 225 -1.54 2.73 -17.37
N PRO A 226 -1.62 2.08 -16.20
CA PRO A 226 -2.43 0.89 -16.03
C PRO A 226 -3.92 1.29 -15.95
N PRO A 227 -4.87 0.34 -15.94
CA PRO A 227 -6.26 0.60 -15.59
C PRO A 227 -6.39 1.37 -14.28
N ILE A 228 -7.21 2.43 -14.29
CA ILE A 228 -7.36 3.37 -13.17
C ILE A 228 -8.79 3.37 -12.68
N ARG A 229 -8.98 3.30 -11.36
CA ARG A 229 -10.24 3.56 -10.68
C ARG A 229 -10.03 4.53 -9.52
N PHE A 230 -10.97 5.43 -9.29
CA PHE A 230 -11.02 6.18 -8.04
C PHE A 230 -12.47 6.57 -7.70
N ASP A 231 -12.71 6.80 -6.41
CA ASP A 231 -14.01 7.20 -5.90
C ASP A 231 -13.88 8.24 -4.79
N CYS A 232 -15.00 8.91 -4.49
CA CYS A 232 -15.07 9.88 -3.41
C CYS A 232 -16.48 9.93 -2.81
N GLY A 233 -16.54 10.19 -1.52
CA GLY A 233 -17.81 10.43 -0.83
C GLY A 233 -18.44 11.76 -1.24
N THR A 234 -19.77 11.79 -1.46
CA THR A 234 -20.48 13.02 -1.87
C THR A 234 -20.44 14.12 -0.81
N ASN A 235 -20.20 13.78 0.47
CA ASN A 235 -20.04 14.70 1.59
C ASN A 235 -18.57 14.87 2.02
N ASP A 236 -17.62 14.34 1.22
CA ASP A 236 -16.19 14.43 1.48
C ASP A 236 -15.68 15.84 1.18
N LEU A 237 -14.78 16.36 2.02
CA LEU A 237 -14.17 17.66 1.77
C LEU A 237 -13.29 17.68 0.51
N LEU A 238 -12.88 16.53 0.01
CA LEU A 238 -12.10 16.37 -1.23
C LEU A 238 -12.96 16.14 -2.48
N ILE A 239 -14.29 16.10 -2.37
CA ILE A 239 -15.16 15.74 -3.50
C ILE A 239 -14.93 16.64 -4.72
N ASN A 240 -14.83 17.96 -4.54
CA ASN A 240 -14.65 18.88 -5.65
C ASN A 240 -13.28 18.72 -6.33
N TYR A 241 -12.25 18.34 -5.60
CA TYR A 241 -10.91 18.07 -6.16
C TYR A 241 -10.91 16.75 -6.96
N ASN A 242 -11.64 15.72 -6.51
CA ASN A 242 -11.78 14.47 -7.24
C ASN A 242 -12.63 14.66 -8.51
N ARG A 243 -13.69 15.48 -8.46
CA ARG A 243 -14.46 15.88 -9.65
C ARG A 243 -13.61 16.63 -10.67
N ASP A 244 -12.77 17.57 -10.21
CA ASP A 244 -11.85 18.31 -11.08
C ASP A 244 -10.82 17.38 -11.75
N LEU A 245 -10.27 16.42 -11.00
CA LEU A 245 -9.39 15.38 -11.54
C LEU A 245 -10.10 14.57 -12.63
N HIS A 246 -11.30 14.07 -12.36
CA HIS A 246 -12.14 13.34 -13.31
C HIS A 246 -12.36 14.13 -14.60
N GLN A 247 -12.83 15.38 -14.48
CA GLN A 247 -13.10 16.24 -15.64
C GLN A 247 -11.84 16.52 -16.48
N LYS A 248 -10.69 16.73 -15.83
CA LYS A 248 -9.40 16.92 -16.51
C LYS A 248 -8.98 15.65 -17.25
N MET A 249 -9.16 14.48 -16.64
CA MET A 249 -8.83 13.19 -17.26
C MET A 249 -9.74 12.91 -18.45
N GLU A 250 -11.06 13.16 -18.36
CA GLU A 250 -11.99 13.03 -19.48
C GLU A 250 -11.60 13.94 -20.64
N LYS A 251 -11.31 15.22 -20.38
CA LYS A 251 -10.90 16.19 -21.39
C LYS A 251 -9.63 15.77 -22.15
N GLU A 252 -8.69 15.14 -21.45
CA GLU A 252 -7.45 14.63 -22.05
C GLU A 252 -7.59 13.21 -22.61
N GLY A 253 -8.77 12.57 -22.48
CA GLY A 253 -9.01 11.21 -22.96
C GLY A 253 -8.20 10.16 -22.21
N ILE A 254 -7.95 10.36 -20.92
CA ILE A 254 -7.32 9.36 -20.04
C ILE A 254 -8.42 8.43 -19.52
N LEU A 255 -8.37 7.16 -19.92
CA LEU A 255 -9.38 6.17 -19.53
C LEU A 255 -9.30 5.88 -18.03
N HIS A 256 -10.44 5.92 -17.36
CA HIS A 256 -10.56 5.64 -15.92
C HIS A 256 -12.01 5.35 -15.53
N ILE A 257 -12.20 4.78 -14.35
CA ILE A 257 -13.51 4.65 -13.70
C ILE A 257 -13.51 5.66 -12.54
N TYR A 258 -14.54 6.51 -12.52
CA TYR A 258 -14.80 7.42 -11.40
C TYR A 258 -16.22 7.21 -10.88
N GLU A 259 -16.37 7.10 -9.56
CA GLU A 259 -17.66 6.91 -8.91
C GLU A 259 -17.78 7.80 -7.68
N GLU A 260 -19.02 8.24 -7.41
CA GLU A 260 -19.38 8.99 -6.22
C GLU A 260 -20.42 8.22 -5.43
N HIS A 261 -20.23 8.14 -4.12
CA HIS A 261 -21.14 7.42 -3.24
C HIS A 261 -21.49 8.27 -2.00
N PRO A 262 -22.64 8.05 -1.35
CA PRO A 262 -22.95 8.71 -0.09
C PRO A 262 -21.88 8.41 0.97
N GLY A 263 -21.42 9.44 1.68
CA GLY A 263 -20.42 9.33 2.75
C GLY A 263 -19.46 10.51 2.77
N GLY A 264 -18.63 10.58 3.79
CA GLY A 264 -17.63 11.62 4.03
C GLY A 264 -16.22 11.10 4.04
N HIS A 265 -15.29 11.93 4.56
CA HIS A 265 -13.87 11.58 4.71
C HIS A 265 -13.65 10.73 5.96
N GLU A 266 -14.07 9.46 5.94
CA GLU A 266 -14.20 8.64 7.14
C GLU A 266 -14.03 7.14 6.88
N TRP A 267 -13.63 6.39 7.92
CA TRP A 267 -13.41 4.95 7.85
C TRP A 267 -14.62 4.14 7.39
N PRO A 268 -15.89 4.42 7.79
CA PRO A 268 -17.05 3.71 7.25
C PRO A 268 -17.09 3.72 5.72
N PHE A 269 -16.87 4.88 5.08
CA PHE A 269 -16.80 5.01 3.63
C PHE A 269 -15.68 4.14 3.05
N TRP A 270 -14.45 4.32 3.52
CA TRP A 270 -13.30 3.58 2.99
C TRP A 270 -13.40 2.07 3.22
N SER A 271 -13.97 1.66 4.36
CA SER A 271 -14.17 0.24 4.68
C SER A 271 -15.13 -0.47 3.74
N GLU A 272 -16.09 0.25 3.18
CA GLU A 272 -17.04 -0.28 2.20
C GLU A 272 -16.42 -0.28 0.80
N HIS A 273 -15.88 0.86 0.38
CA HIS A 273 -15.49 1.08 -1.02
C HIS A 273 -14.14 0.46 -1.39
N ILE A 274 -13.26 0.14 -0.43
CA ILE A 274 -12.06 -0.67 -0.72
C ILE A 274 -12.41 -2.03 -1.34
N ILE A 275 -13.56 -2.60 -0.99
CA ILE A 275 -14.00 -3.87 -1.56
C ILE A 275 -14.30 -3.73 -3.06
N THR A 276 -14.81 -2.58 -3.50
CA THR A 276 -15.00 -2.29 -4.94
C THR A 276 -13.65 -2.21 -5.66
N SER A 277 -12.64 -1.60 -5.05
CA SER A 277 -11.28 -1.61 -5.60
C SER A 277 -10.69 -3.02 -5.70
N LEU A 278 -10.89 -3.88 -4.69
CA LEU A 278 -10.44 -5.27 -4.75
C LEU A 278 -11.15 -6.10 -5.83
N LYS A 279 -12.44 -5.86 -6.07
CA LYS A 279 -13.19 -6.47 -7.18
C LYS A 279 -12.65 -6.00 -8.53
N PHE A 280 -12.44 -4.69 -8.68
CA PHE A 280 -11.83 -4.12 -9.88
C PHE A 280 -10.44 -4.73 -10.16
N PHE A 281 -9.62 -4.97 -9.14
CA PHE A 281 -8.34 -5.63 -9.29
C PHE A 281 -8.47 -7.09 -9.71
N ALA A 282 -9.45 -7.82 -9.18
CA ALA A 282 -9.72 -9.20 -9.57
C ALA A 282 -10.11 -9.33 -11.05
N GLU A 283 -10.76 -8.32 -11.63
CA GLU A 283 -11.13 -8.26 -13.03
C GLU A 283 -9.92 -8.03 -13.97
N GLN A 284 -8.77 -7.64 -13.42
CA GLN A 284 -7.52 -7.41 -14.17
C GLN A 284 -6.55 -8.60 -14.10
N LEU A 285 -6.94 -9.72 -13.48
CA LEU A 285 -6.17 -10.96 -13.42
C LEU A 285 -6.45 -11.84 -14.63
#